data_07768662b01a16547b0f7b3882025b05
#
_entry.id   07768662b01a16547b0f7b3882025b05
#
_cell.length_a   1.000
_cell.length_b   1.000
_cell.length_c   1.000
_cell.angle_alpha   90.00
_cell.angle_beta   90.00
_cell.angle_gamma   90.00
#
_symmetry.space_group_name_H-M   'P 1'
#
loop_
_entity.id
_entity.type
_entity.pdbx_description
1 polymer ?
#
loop_
_entity_poly.entity_id
_entity_poly.type
_entity_poly.pdbx_seq_one_letter_code
_entity_poly.pdbx_strand_id
1 'polypeptide(L)'
;KGRPLSPSLVVEQFAGHLRHFGLKAVMADAHYREAIAEHLQKHGISVMPAPEGQAGKTAVYARAKQLVHDAAIVLPGHDRMVRQLKEIVAKPTAGGGISIQSPRWKAGGHGDIVSALVLALYQLHGHSTEERKETSWGTKIMMERAKTLARNRREAERVAPWLARRPNLFN
;
A
#
# COMPACT_ATOMS: atom_id res chain seq x y z
N LYS A 1 19.33 -11.50 -23.70
CA LYS A 1 19.88 -10.41 -22.87
C LYS A 1 18.99 -9.20 -23.07
N GLY A 2 18.37 -8.66 -21.97
CA GLY A 2 17.52 -7.47 -22.03
C GLY A 2 18.34 -6.22 -22.43
N ARG A 3 17.66 -5.23 -23.00
CA ARG A 3 18.28 -3.90 -23.26
C ARG A 3 18.69 -3.25 -21.93
N PRO A 4 19.78 -2.48 -21.88
CA PRO A 4 20.12 -1.72 -20.69
C PRO A 4 18.97 -0.79 -20.33
N LEU A 5 18.60 -0.79 -19.06
CA LEU A 5 17.55 0.07 -18.54
C LEU A 5 18.05 1.51 -18.53
N SER A 6 17.32 2.42 -19.16
CA SER A 6 17.59 3.87 -19.05
C SER A 6 16.83 4.42 -17.84
N PRO A 7 17.50 4.87 -16.77
CA PRO A 7 16.81 5.41 -15.58
C PRO A 7 15.89 6.57 -15.91
N SER A 8 16.29 7.46 -16.82
CA SER A 8 15.50 8.62 -17.23
C SER A 8 14.17 8.21 -17.88
N LEU A 9 14.18 7.23 -18.79
CA LEU A 9 12.95 6.72 -19.42
C LEU A 9 12.01 6.07 -18.41
N VAL A 10 12.55 5.33 -17.44
CA VAL A 10 11.74 4.73 -16.38
C VAL A 10 11.07 5.80 -15.52
N VAL A 11 11.83 6.83 -15.13
CA VAL A 11 11.28 7.93 -14.33
C VAL A 11 10.25 8.73 -15.12
N GLU A 12 10.45 8.95 -16.41
CA GLU A 12 9.48 9.64 -17.28
C GLU A 12 8.16 8.86 -17.37
N GLN A 13 8.22 7.54 -17.62
CA GLN A 13 7.03 6.68 -17.63
C GLN A 13 6.31 6.70 -16.28
N PHE A 14 7.07 6.61 -15.18
CA PHE A 14 6.53 6.66 -13.84
C PHE A 14 5.86 8.01 -13.54
N ALA A 15 6.49 9.12 -13.92
CA ALA A 15 5.91 10.46 -13.82
C ALA A 15 4.60 10.59 -14.62
N GLY A 16 4.51 9.93 -15.79
CA GLY A 16 3.28 9.83 -16.56
C GLY A 16 2.14 9.17 -15.78
N HIS A 17 2.43 8.04 -15.13
CA HIS A 17 1.45 7.36 -14.26
C HIS A 17 1.04 8.22 -13.06
N LEU A 18 1.99 8.84 -12.38
CA LEU A 18 1.69 9.71 -11.24
C LEU A 18 0.77 10.88 -11.62
N ARG A 19 1.04 11.53 -12.74
CA ARG A 19 0.20 12.62 -13.27
C ARG A 19 -1.19 12.13 -13.65
N HIS A 20 -1.30 10.95 -14.25
CA HIS A 20 -2.59 10.35 -14.58
C HIS A 20 -3.49 10.18 -13.35
N PHE A 21 -2.90 9.84 -12.20
CA PHE A 21 -3.61 9.75 -10.93
C PHE A 21 -3.67 11.07 -10.14
N GLY A 22 -3.20 12.19 -10.71
CA GLY A 22 -3.17 13.50 -10.05
C GLY A 22 -2.20 13.59 -8.86
N LEU A 23 -1.22 12.69 -8.78
CA LEU A 23 -0.25 12.64 -7.70
C LEU A 23 0.89 13.63 -7.96
N LYS A 24 1.18 14.49 -6.98
CA LYS A 24 2.22 15.52 -7.04
C LYS A 24 3.41 15.21 -6.13
N ALA A 25 3.35 14.13 -5.36
CA ALA A 25 4.40 13.73 -4.45
C ALA A 25 4.49 12.21 -4.34
N VAL A 26 5.69 11.71 -4.17
CA VAL A 26 5.99 10.30 -3.88
C VAL A 26 6.94 10.19 -2.70
N MET A 27 6.87 9.07 -1.98
CA MET A 27 7.83 8.75 -0.93
C MET A 27 8.87 7.77 -1.48
N ALA A 28 10.16 8.05 -1.25
CA ALA A 28 11.25 7.18 -1.66
C ALA A 28 12.20 6.90 -0.48
N ASP A 29 12.81 5.71 -0.50
CA ASP A 29 13.90 5.39 0.41
C ASP A 29 15.16 6.22 0.09
N ALA A 30 16.19 6.12 0.95
CA ALA A 30 17.41 6.90 0.79
C ALA A 30 18.21 6.53 -0.47
N HIS A 31 17.97 5.33 -1.04
CA HIS A 31 18.78 4.83 -2.17
C HIS A 31 18.38 5.54 -3.46
N TYR A 32 19.34 6.18 -4.11
CA TYR A 32 19.14 6.96 -5.36
C TYR A 32 18.09 8.08 -5.28
N ARG A 33 17.60 8.45 -4.07
CA ARG A 33 16.55 9.46 -3.89
C ARG A 33 16.87 10.77 -4.60
N GLU A 34 18.07 11.29 -4.45
CA GLU A 34 18.47 12.57 -5.03
C GLU A 34 18.42 12.56 -6.57
N ALA A 35 18.96 11.50 -7.19
CA ALA A 35 18.93 11.37 -8.65
C ALA A 35 17.50 11.23 -9.19
N ILE A 36 16.64 10.46 -8.49
CA ILE A 36 15.24 10.31 -8.86
C ILE A 36 14.47 11.61 -8.62
N ALA A 37 14.77 12.33 -7.53
CA ALA A 37 14.09 13.58 -7.18
C ALA A 37 14.33 14.65 -8.26
N GLU A 38 15.55 14.81 -8.74
CA GLU A 38 15.89 15.75 -9.81
C GLU A 38 15.07 15.48 -11.08
N HIS A 39 14.96 14.20 -11.47
CA HIS A 39 14.18 13.83 -12.65
C HIS A 39 12.68 14.03 -12.46
N LEU A 40 12.11 13.63 -11.30
CA LEU A 40 10.67 13.80 -11.02
C LEU A 40 10.28 15.27 -10.85
N GLN A 41 11.18 16.11 -10.33
CA GLN A 41 10.95 17.55 -10.19
C GLN A 41 10.73 18.24 -11.54
N LYS A 42 11.41 17.79 -12.61
CA LYS A 42 11.17 18.28 -13.98
C LYS A 42 9.72 18.01 -14.46
N HIS A 43 9.05 17.06 -13.85
CA HIS A 43 7.65 16.71 -14.09
C HIS A 43 6.68 17.29 -13.07
N GLY A 44 7.13 18.17 -12.18
CA GLY A 44 6.31 18.80 -11.14
C GLY A 44 5.94 17.85 -9.98
N ILE A 45 6.73 16.77 -9.78
CA ILE A 45 6.50 15.78 -8.73
C ILE A 45 7.62 15.90 -7.70
N SER A 46 7.24 16.12 -6.44
CA SER A 46 8.18 16.16 -5.31
C SER A 46 8.46 14.76 -4.76
N VAL A 47 9.68 14.56 -4.27
CA VAL A 47 10.08 13.31 -3.60
C VAL A 47 10.26 13.57 -2.11
N MET A 48 9.48 12.88 -1.29
CA MET A 48 9.57 12.93 0.16
C MET A 48 10.44 11.79 0.69
N PRO A 49 11.26 12.02 1.72
CA PRO A 49 12.04 10.96 2.35
C PRO A 49 11.13 9.98 3.09
N ALA A 50 11.38 8.69 2.91
CA ALA A 50 10.81 7.67 3.76
C ALA A 50 11.43 7.73 5.17
N PRO A 51 10.70 7.29 6.21
CA PRO A 51 11.29 7.14 7.54
C PRO A 51 12.53 6.24 7.51
N GLU A 52 13.65 6.76 8.01
CA GLU A 52 14.94 6.11 7.88
C GLU A 52 15.26 5.18 9.05
N GLY A 53 16.24 4.31 8.84
CA GLY A 53 16.73 3.38 9.85
C GLY A 53 15.75 2.27 10.22
N GLN A 54 16.14 1.51 11.24
CA GLN A 54 15.35 0.35 11.70
C GLN A 54 14.00 0.78 12.31
N ALA A 55 14.00 1.83 13.09
CA ALA A 55 12.78 2.36 13.72
C ALA A 55 11.80 2.88 12.66
N GLY A 56 12.28 3.63 11.68
CA GLY A 56 11.48 4.13 10.56
C GLY A 56 10.88 3.00 9.73
N LYS A 57 11.68 2.01 9.37
CA LYS A 57 11.19 0.82 8.67
C LYS A 57 10.11 0.10 9.48
N THR A 58 10.34 -0.09 10.77
CA THR A 58 9.36 -0.74 11.66
C THR A 58 8.05 0.04 11.71
N ALA A 59 8.09 1.36 11.83
CA ALA A 59 6.91 2.22 11.86
C ALA A 59 6.08 2.11 10.57
N VAL A 60 6.72 2.14 9.40
CA VAL A 60 6.06 2.00 8.09
C VAL A 60 5.32 0.66 7.98
N TYR A 61 5.98 -0.44 8.34
CA TYR A 61 5.37 -1.77 8.26
C TYR A 61 4.31 -2.01 9.33
N ALA A 62 4.51 -1.50 10.55
CA ALA A 62 3.51 -1.58 11.61
C ALA A 62 2.22 -0.84 11.22
N ARG A 63 2.34 0.34 10.61
CA ARG A 63 1.20 1.10 10.12
C ARG A 63 0.43 0.35 9.03
N ALA A 64 1.13 -0.21 8.05
CA ALA A 64 0.51 -1.02 7.01
C ALA A 64 -0.21 -2.25 7.59
N LYS A 65 0.42 -2.96 8.53
CA LYS A 65 -0.19 -4.09 9.24
C LYS A 65 -1.48 -3.69 9.96
N GLN A 66 -1.46 -2.55 10.66
CA GLN A 66 -2.63 -2.04 11.35
C GLN A 66 -3.77 -1.75 10.36
N LEU A 67 -3.51 -1.05 9.25
CA LEU A 67 -4.53 -0.73 8.23
C LEU A 67 -5.18 -1.99 7.64
N VAL A 68 -4.39 -3.05 7.42
CA VAL A 68 -4.92 -4.35 6.96
C VAL A 68 -5.77 -5.00 8.06
N HIS A 69 -5.28 -5.03 9.30
CA HIS A 69 -5.97 -5.64 10.43
C HIS A 69 -7.31 -4.95 10.72
N ASP A 70 -7.35 -3.64 10.63
CA ASP A 70 -8.54 -2.82 10.88
C ASP A 70 -9.51 -2.83 9.68
N ALA A 71 -9.21 -3.59 8.62
CA ALA A 71 -9.93 -3.59 7.35
C ALA A 71 -10.13 -2.17 6.76
N ALA A 72 -9.21 -1.25 7.08
CA ALA A 72 -9.26 0.14 6.64
C ALA A 72 -8.85 0.33 5.17
N ILE A 73 -8.29 -0.71 4.56
CA ILE A 73 -7.86 -0.72 3.16
C ILE A 73 -8.34 -1.97 2.44
N VAL A 74 -8.57 -1.84 1.14
CA VAL A 74 -8.83 -2.96 0.24
C VAL A 74 -7.65 -3.09 -0.70
N LEU A 75 -7.00 -4.24 -0.70
CA LEU A 75 -5.87 -4.53 -1.57
C LEU A 75 -6.33 -5.25 -2.84
N PRO A 76 -5.72 -4.98 -4.00
CA PRO A 76 -6.01 -5.73 -5.21
C PRO A 76 -5.58 -7.19 -5.07
N GLY A 77 -6.29 -8.10 -5.73
CA GLY A 77 -5.98 -9.53 -5.76
C GLY A 77 -4.77 -9.84 -6.66
N HIS A 78 -3.58 -9.38 -6.27
CA HIS A 78 -2.34 -9.59 -7.01
C HIS A 78 -1.48 -10.64 -6.29
N ASP A 79 -1.34 -11.84 -6.86
CA ASP A 79 -0.73 -13.01 -6.22
C ASP A 79 0.69 -12.76 -5.70
N ARG A 80 1.54 -12.10 -6.47
CA ARG A 80 2.90 -11.77 -6.05
C ARG A 80 2.91 -10.82 -4.85
N MET A 81 2.03 -9.83 -4.81
CA MET A 81 1.90 -8.90 -3.70
C MET A 81 1.42 -9.62 -2.44
N VAL A 82 0.38 -10.44 -2.55
CA VAL A 82 -0.15 -11.22 -1.43
C VAL A 82 0.90 -12.17 -0.87
N ARG A 83 1.65 -12.86 -1.73
CA ARG A 83 2.77 -13.71 -1.33
C ARG A 83 3.84 -12.92 -0.60
N GLN A 84 4.28 -11.78 -1.14
CA GLN A 84 5.28 -10.92 -0.50
C GLN A 84 4.82 -10.41 0.87
N LEU A 85 3.54 -10.05 1.03
CA LEU A 85 2.97 -9.64 2.33
C LEU A 85 3.02 -10.76 3.36
N LYS A 86 2.69 -11.99 2.97
CA LYS A 86 2.72 -13.16 3.87
C LYS A 86 4.13 -13.57 4.31
N GLU A 87 5.14 -13.26 3.52
CA GLU A 87 6.53 -13.64 3.77
C GLU A 87 7.34 -12.58 4.56
N ILE A 88 6.71 -11.46 4.94
CA ILE A 88 7.35 -10.48 5.82
C ILE A 88 7.52 -11.06 7.21
N VAL A 89 8.74 -11.01 7.73
CA VAL A 89 9.07 -11.49 9.07
C VAL A 89 9.50 -10.33 9.96
N ALA A 90 8.89 -10.24 11.13
CA ALA A 90 9.31 -9.34 12.20
C ALA A 90 10.12 -10.16 13.23
N LYS A 91 11.37 -9.79 13.46
CA LYS A 91 12.25 -10.45 14.44
C LYS A 91 12.61 -9.50 15.56
N PRO A 92 12.52 -9.93 16.84
CA PRO A 92 13.09 -9.18 17.95
C PRO A 92 14.60 -9.00 17.74
N THR A 93 15.12 -7.83 18.15
CA THR A 93 16.56 -7.56 18.19
C THR A 93 17.07 -7.59 19.61
N ALA A 94 18.37 -7.83 19.81
CA ALA A 94 18.99 -7.88 21.13
C ALA A 94 18.80 -6.58 21.95
N GLY A 95 18.58 -5.43 21.28
CA GLY A 95 18.28 -4.15 21.92
C GLY A 95 16.80 -3.89 22.21
N GLY A 96 15.92 -4.91 22.19
CA GLY A 96 14.49 -4.77 22.48
C GLY A 96 13.65 -4.18 21.33
N GLY A 97 14.26 -3.90 20.17
CA GLY A 97 13.55 -3.43 18.98
C GLY A 97 13.04 -4.57 18.11
N ILE A 98 12.43 -4.20 16.99
CA ILE A 98 11.94 -5.14 15.96
C ILE A 98 12.67 -4.89 14.65
N SER A 99 13.20 -5.94 14.04
CA SER A 99 13.76 -5.92 12.68
C SER A 99 12.77 -6.51 11.70
N ILE A 100 12.42 -5.73 10.68
CA ILE A 100 11.56 -6.18 9.58
C ILE A 100 12.44 -6.72 8.46
N GLN A 101 12.21 -7.99 8.13
CA GLN A 101 12.87 -8.66 7.02
C GLN A 101 11.89 -8.84 5.87
N SER A 102 12.22 -8.25 4.73
CA SER A 102 11.50 -8.48 3.48
C SER A 102 11.95 -9.80 2.84
N PRO A 103 11.08 -10.51 2.15
CA PRO A 103 11.44 -11.76 1.50
C PRO A 103 12.53 -11.54 0.43
N ARG A 104 13.47 -12.48 0.39
CA ARG A 104 14.51 -12.56 -0.65
C ARG A 104 14.50 -13.97 -1.20
N TRP A 105 14.27 -14.12 -2.49
CA TRP A 105 14.27 -15.44 -3.15
C TRP A 105 15.58 -15.68 -3.88
N LYS A 106 16.04 -16.93 -3.87
CA LYS A 106 17.27 -17.35 -4.57
C LYS A 106 17.21 -17.06 -6.09
N ALA A 107 16.03 -17.00 -6.67
CA ALA A 107 15.80 -16.68 -8.08
C ALA A 107 15.79 -15.17 -8.39
N GLY A 108 16.32 -14.31 -7.51
CA GLY A 108 16.49 -12.87 -7.76
C GLY A 108 15.23 -12.01 -7.52
N GLY A 109 14.28 -12.48 -6.73
CA GLY A 109 13.12 -11.67 -6.34
C GLY A 109 13.36 -10.95 -5.02
N HIS A 110 12.94 -9.69 -4.95
CA HIS A 110 12.91 -8.88 -3.73
C HIS A 110 11.47 -8.51 -3.40
N GLY A 111 11.24 -8.07 -2.15
CA GLY A 111 9.94 -7.61 -1.68
C GLY A 111 9.53 -6.22 -2.17
N ASP A 112 9.86 -5.85 -3.41
CA ASP A 112 9.75 -4.49 -3.94
C ASP A 112 8.32 -3.99 -4.00
N ILE A 113 7.37 -4.86 -4.39
CA ILE A 113 5.95 -4.49 -4.46
C ILE A 113 5.42 -4.14 -3.07
N VAL A 114 5.79 -4.93 -2.07
CA VAL A 114 5.36 -4.67 -0.69
C VAL A 114 6.06 -3.45 -0.12
N SER A 115 7.35 -3.25 -0.39
CA SER A 115 8.06 -2.05 0.04
C SER A 115 7.42 -0.79 -0.53
N ALA A 116 7.08 -0.77 -1.81
CA ALA A 116 6.37 0.34 -2.44
C ALA A 116 4.97 0.53 -1.84
N LEU A 117 4.22 -0.55 -1.63
CA LEU A 117 2.87 -0.51 -1.05
C LEU A 117 2.90 0.08 0.36
N VAL A 118 3.79 -0.39 1.24
CA VAL A 118 3.81 0.07 2.63
C VAL A 118 4.25 1.53 2.73
N LEU A 119 5.15 2.01 1.86
CA LEU A 119 5.51 3.42 1.77
C LEU A 119 4.34 4.27 1.29
N ALA A 120 3.59 3.83 0.27
CA ALA A 120 2.41 4.53 -0.21
C ALA A 120 1.32 4.61 0.88
N LEU A 121 1.07 3.51 1.60
CA LEU A 121 0.13 3.49 2.73
C LEU A 121 0.58 4.40 3.87
N TYR A 122 1.87 4.44 4.17
CA TYR A 122 2.42 5.31 5.18
C TYR A 122 2.29 6.79 4.79
N GLN A 123 2.55 7.13 3.52
CA GLN A 123 2.36 8.49 3.02
C GLN A 123 0.91 8.95 3.14
N LEU A 124 -0.05 8.05 2.85
CA LEU A 124 -1.48 8.36 2.92
C LEU A 124 -2.03 8.42 4.35
N HIS A 125 -1.49 7.64 5.27
CA HIS A 125 -2.06 7.41 6.60
C HIS A 125 -1.06 7.59 7.75
N GLY A 126 0.21 7.86 7.48
CA GLY A 126 1.28 7.93 8.47
C GLY A 126 1.35 9.24 9.24
N HIS A 127 0.84 10.33 8.68
CA HIS A 127 0.71 11.59 9.38
C HIS A 127 -0.50 11.51 10.31
N SER A 128 -0.25 11.67 11.61
CA SER A 128 -1.28 11.62 12.63
C SER A 128 -2.42 12.60 12.34
N THR A 129 -3.56 12.28 12.86
CA THR A 129 -4.92 12.81 12.64
C THR A 129 -5.07 14.34 12.79
N GLU A 130 -4.05 15.07 13.22
CA GLU A 130 -4.14 16.51 13.52
C GLU A 130 -3.99 17.44 12.32
N GLU A 131 -3.49 16.99 11.17
CA GLU A 131 -3.35 17.82 9.96
C GLU A 131 -4.18 17.34 8.75
N ARG A 132 -5.08 16.42 8.95
CA ARG A 132 -6.00 16.01 7.89
C ARG A 132 -7.12 17.04 7.75
N LYS A 133 -6.79 18.21 7.29
CA LYS A 133 -7.80 19.07 6.61
C LYS A 133 -8.36 18.23 5.49
N GLU A 134 -9.63 17.89 5.63
CA GLU A 134 -10.47 17.10 4.74
C GLU A 134 -10.05 17.20 3.26
N THR A 135 -9.34 16.22 2.76
CA THR A 135 -9.38 15.96 1.33
C THR A 135 -10.72 15.25 1.08
N SER A 136 -11.73 16.06 0.90
CA SER A 136 -13.16 15.76 0.77
C SER A 136 -13.50 14.57 -0.15
N TRP A 137 -12.61 14.15 -1.02
CA TRP A 137 -12.88 13.15 -2.04
C TRP A 137 -12.65 11.71 -1.53
N GLY A 138 -11.56 11.45 -0.86
CA GLY A 138 -11.26 10.11 -0.31
C GLY A 138 -12.25 9.69 0.78
N THR A 139 -12.68 10.65 1.61
CA THR A 139 -13.67 10.43 2.67
C THR A 139 -15.05 10.13 2.09
N LYS A 140 -15.45 10.82 1.01
CA LYS A 140 -16.71 10.53 0.31
C LYS A 140 -16.75 9.11 -0.28
N ILE A 141 -15.68 8.67 -0.94
CA ILE A 141 -15.61 7.31 -1.51
C ILE A 141 -15.64 6.25 -0.41
N MET A 142 -14.92 6.46 0.70
CA MET A 142 -14.94 5.52 1.83
C MET A 142 -16.32 5.47 2.48
N MET A 143 -16.98 6.60 2.69
CA MET A 143 -18.35 6.63 3.22
C MET A 143 -19.37 5.95 2.31
N GLU A 144 -19.29 6.17 0.99
CA GLU A 144 -20.18 5.51 0.03
C GLU A 144 -19.94 3.99 -0.03
N ARG A 145 -18.68 3.55 0.02
CA ARG A 145 -18.35 2.12 0.11
C ARG A 145 -18.80 1.50 1.42
N ALA A 146 -18.63 2.18 2.55
CA ALA A 146 -19.14 1.71 3.85
C ALA A 146 -20.67 1.58 3.85
N LYS A 147 -21.38 2.55 3.27
CA LYS A 147 -22.84 2.48 3.10
C LYS A 147 -23.26 1.30 2.21
N THR A 148 -22.55 1.06 1.11
CA THR A 148 -22.80 -0.06 0.20
C THR A 148 -22.59 -1.41 0.89
N LEU A 149 -21.49 -1.57 1.63
CA LEU A 149 -21.22 -2.78 2.41
C LEU A 149 -22.26 -3.02 3.51
N ALA A 150 -22.66 -1.97 4.22
CA ALA A 150 -23.72 -2.07 5.24
C ALA A 150 -25.08 -2.43 4.63
N ARG A 151 -25.41 -1.91 3.44
CA ARG A 151 -26.61 -2.26 2.70
C ARG A 151 -26.58 -3.73 2.26
N ASN A 152 -25.48 -4.17 1.67
CA ASN A 152 -25.33 -5.57 1.22
C ASN A 152 -25.39 -6.55 2.39
N ARG A 153 -24.82 -6.20 3.55
CA ARG A 153 -24.91 -7.00 4.77
C ARG A 153 -26.35 -7.13 5.26
N ARG A 154 -27.10 -6.03 5.33
CA ARG A 154 -28.54 -6.05 5.72
C ARG A 154 -29.39 -6.86 4.74
N GLU A 155 -29.06 -6.80 3.45
CA GLU A 155 -29.74 -7.57 2.42
C GLU A 155 -29.42 -9.07 2.52
N ALA A 156 -28.17 -9.43 2.77
CA ALA A 156 -27.75 -10.81 3.05
C ALA A 156 -28.42 -11.36 4.32
N GLU A 157 -28.49 -10.57 5.40
CA GLU A 157 -29.18 -10.95 6.65
C GLU A 157 -30.72 -11.13 6.46
N ARG A 158 -31.31 -10.38 5.52
CA ARG A 158 -32.72 -10.50 5.16
C ARG A 158 -33.05 -11.74 4.32
N VAL A 159 -32.11 -12.15 3.47
CA VAL A 159 -32.24 -13.28 2.54
C VAL A 159 -31.83 -14.60 3.19
N ALA A 160 -30.90 -14.58 4.14
CA ALA A 160 -30.40 -15.76 4.83
C ALA A 160 -31.51 -16.65 5.46
N PRO A 161 -32.54 -16.11 6.12
CA PRO A 161 -33.65 -16.93 6.65
C PRO A 161 -34.50 -17.58 5.55
N TRP A 162 -34.56 -16.97 4.35
CA TRP A 162 -35.32 -17.51 3.22
C TRP A 162 -34.58 -18.66 2.55
N LEU A 163 -33.25 -18.56 2.43
CA LEU A 163 -32.39 -19.64 1.91
C LEU A 163 -32.35 -20.85 2.84
N ALA A 164 -32.39 -20.64 4.14
CA ALA A 164 -32.43 -21.73 5.13
C ALA A 164 -33.75 -22.53 5.10
N ARG A 165 -34.83 -21.98 4.54
CA ARG A 165 -36.11 -22.64 4.41
C ARG A 165 -36.35 -23.41 3.12
N ARG A 166 -35.35 -23.43 2.19
CA ARG A 166 -35.40 -24.18 0.93
C ARG A 166 -34.19 -25.06 0.76
N PRO A 167 -34.11 -26.23 1.42
CA PRO A 167 -32.96 -27.13 1.35
C PRO A 167 -32.75 -27.86 -0.01
N ASN A 168 -33.68 -27.73 -0.96
CA ASN A 168 -33.73 -28.60 -2.16
C ASN A 168 -33.71 -27.84 -3.51
N LEU A 169 -33.02 -26.73 -3.65
CA LEU A 169 -32.90 -26.03 -4.96
C LEU A 169 -31.73 -26.46 -5.84
N PHE A 170 -30.95 -27.47 -5.40
CA PHE A 170 -29.78 -27.98 -6.14
C PHE A 170 -29.68 -29.52 -6.14
N ASN A 171 -30.84 -30.23 -6.16
CA ASN A 171 -30.90 -31.65 -6.54
C ASN A 171 -31.59 -31.77 -7.88
#